data_f4690a933e5a1c4e919ffc738be6dca6
#
_entry.id   f4690a933e5a1c4e919ffc738be6dca6
#
_cell.length_a   1.000
_cell.length_b   1.000
_cell.length_c   1.000
_cell.angle_alpha   90.00
_cell.angle_beta   90.00
_cell.angle_gamma   90.00
#
_symmetry.space_group_name_H-M   'P 1'
#
loop_
_entity.id
_entity.type
_entity.pdbx_description
1 polymer ?
#
loop_
_entity_poly.entity_id
_entity_poly.type
_entity_poly.pdbx_seq_one_letter_code
_entity_poly.pdbx_strand_id
1 'polypeptide(L)'
;MPRFREVVPIDDYVLDVLMRDLVGHDHQSAAYLVYLHLYSRAARAKWKPISASLRVIAEATGLSKSTIQTALETLRRRELIVSASDHITAVPRHHVVRHWREQKAK
;
A
#
# COMPACT_ATOMS: atom_id res chain seq x y z
N MET A 1 6.53 -24.49 -9.81
CA MET A 1 5.79 -23.47 -10.53
C MET A 1 4.63 -22.97 -9.72
N PRO A 2 4.62 -21.72 -9.40
CA PRO A 2 3.50 -21.19 -8.61
C PRO A 2 2.21 -21.23 -9.38
N ARG A 3 1.13 -21.37 -8.66
CA ARG A 3 -0.16 -21.36 -9.27
C ARG A 3 -0.90 -20.17 -8.79
N PHE A 4 -1.41 -19.37 -9.67
CA PHE A 4 -2.16 -18.18 -9.30
C PHE A 4 -3.64 -18.52 -9.35
N ARG A 5 -4.08 -19.26 -8.35
CA ARG A 5 -5.46 -19.70 -8.27
C ARG A 5 -6.38 -18.73 -7.57
N GLU A 6 -5.80 -17.86 -6.77
CA GLU A 6 -6.60 -16.91 -6.02
C GLU A 6 -6.66 -15.61 -6.74
N VAL A 7 -7.75 -14.91 -6.55
CA VAL A 7 -7.85 -13.55 -7.03
C VAL A 7 -7.83 -12.64 -5.84
N VAL A 8 -7.28 -11.44 -6.03
CA VAL A 8 -7.31 -10.41 -5.00
C VAL A 8 -8.26 -9.35 -5.49
N PRO A 9 -9.42 -9.21 -4.88
CA PRO A 9 -10.37 -8.19 -5.33
C PRO A 9 -9.84 -6.80 -4.98
N ILE A 10 -9.99 -5.88 -5.90
CA ILE A 10 -9.56 -4.51 -5.73
C ILE A 10 -10.79 -3.64 -5.82
N ASP A 11 -11.00 -2.79 -4.81
CA ASP A 11 -12.14 -1.87 -4.84
C ASP A 11 -12.01 -0.94 -6.03
N ASP A 12 -13.13 -0.63 -6.65
CA ASP A 12 -13.11 0.26 -7.83
C ASP A 12 -12.56 1.64 -7.50
N TYR A 13 -12.69 2.10 -6.26
CA TYR A 13 -12.11 3.38 -5.85
C TYR A 13 -10.60 3.42 -6.11
N VAL A 14 -9.92 2.30 -5.88
CA VAL A 14 -8.47 2.21 -6.12
C VAL A 14 -8.16 2.42 -7.60
N LEU A 15 -8.99 1.84 -8.47
CA LEU A 15 -8.77 1.93 -9.91
C LEU A 15 -9.28 3.24 -10.49
N ASP A 16 -10.42 3.71 -10.02
CA ASP A 16 -11.08 4.85 -10.65
C ASP A 16 -10.67 6.19 -10.06
N VAL A 17 -10.25 6.22 -8.81
CA VAL A 17 -9.93 7.47 -8.13
C VAL A 17 -8.45 7.53 -7.77
N LEU A 18 -7.94 6.54 -7.04
CA LEU A 18 -6.56 6.62 -6.54
C LEU A 18 -5.53 6.60 -7.66
N MET A 19 -5.78 5.84 -8.71
CA MET A 19 -4.84 5.80 -9.83
C MET A 19 -4.68 7.20 -10.40
N ARG A 20 -5.80 7.87 -10.70
CA ARG A 20 -5.75 9.20 -11.27
C ARG A 20 -5.10 10.20 -10.31
N ASP A 21 -5.44 10.08 -9.02
CA ASP A 21 -4.92 11.03 -8.03
C ASP A 21 -3.43 10.87 -7.80
N LEU A 22 -2.96 9.64 -7.61
CA LEU A 22 -1.56 9.42 -7.28
C LEU A 22 -0.67 9.52 -8.51
N VAL A 23 -1.08 8.95 -9.62
CA VAL A 23 -0.25 8.94 -10.82
C VAL A 23 -0.36 10.28 -11.54
N GLY A 24 -1.57 10.76 -11.75
CA GLY A 24 -1.80 11.97 -12.52
C GLY A 24 -1.60 13.23 -11.73
N HIS A 25 -2.35 13.41 -10.67
CA HIS A 25 -2.34 14.67 -9.91
C HIS A 25 -1.06 14.82 -9.10
N ASP A 26 -0.70 13.79 -8.35
CA ASP A 26 0.46 13.87 -7.45
C ASP A 26 1.76 13.55 -8.17
N HIS A 27 1.73 13.02 -9.36
CA HIS A 27 2.91 12.58 -10.10
C HIS A 27 3.73 11.59 -9.28
N GLN A 28 3.04 10.69 -8.58
CA GLN A 28 3.68 9.71 -7.72
C GLN A 28 3.22 8.32 -8.11
N SER A 29 3.57 7.89 -9.32
CA SER A 29 3.19 6.56 -9.78
C SER A 29 3.78 5.47 -8.89
N ALA A 30 4.98 5.69 -8.35
CA ALA A 30 5.57 4.72 -7.44
C ALA A 30 4.72 4.55 -6.19
N ALA A 31 4.12 5.63 -5.68
CA ALA A 31 3.25 5.54 -4.52
C ALA A 31 2.04 4.66 -4.83
N TYR A 32 1.49 4.76 -6.04
CA TYR A 32 0.37 3.93 -6.43
C TYR A 32 0.78 2.46 -6.47
N LEU A 33 1.96 2.16 -7.03
CA LEU A 33 2.44 0.79 -7.10
C LEU A 33 2.69 0.20 -5.71
N VAL A 34 3.29 1.00 -4.82
CA VAL A 34 3.52 0.55 -3.46
C VAL A 34 2.18 0.31 -2.75
N TYR A 35 1.22 1.21 -2.96
CA TYR A 35 -0.11 1.03 -2.35
C TYR A 35 -0.76 -0.26 -2.84
N LEU A 36 -0.70 -0.55 -4.14
CA LEU A 36 -1.26 -1.78 -4.68
C LEU A 36 -0.62 -3.01 -4.04
N HIS A 37 0.70 -2.99 -3.87
CA HIS A 37 1.38 -4.11 -3.25
C HIS A 37 0.92 -4.30 -1.80
N LEU A 38 0.90 -3.21 -1.02
CA LEU A 38 0.47 -3.30 0.37
C LEU A 38 -1.00 -3.69 0.47
N TYR A 39 -1.82 -3.16 -0.43
CA TYR A 39 -3.25 -3.49 -0.50
C TYR A 39 -3.44 -4.99 -0.70
N SER A 40 -2.69 -5.58 -1.63
CA SER A 40 -2.84 -7.00 -1.91
C SER A 40 -2.43 -7.84 -0.70
N ARG A 41 -1.38 -7.45 -0.02
CA ARG A 41 -0.94 -8.19 1.17
C ARG A 41 -1.94 -8.03 2.31
N ALA A 42 -2.48 -6.83 2.48
CA ALA A 42 -3.48 -6.58 3.50
C ALA A 42 -4.75 -7.38 3.24
N ALA A 43 -5.17 -7.45 1.99
CA ALA A 43 -6.36 -8.21 1.62
C ALA A 43 -6.21 -9.69 2.01
N ARG A 44 -5.01 -10.24 1.78
CA ARG A 44 -4.75 -11.64 2.13
C ARG A 44 -4.64 -11.83 3.64
N ALA A 45 -4.33 -10.78 4.37
CA ALA A 45 -4.21 -10.83 5.83
C ALA A 45 -5.47 -10.33 6.52
N LYS A 46 -6.57 -10.25 5.80
CA LYS A 46 -7.86 -9.81 6.32
C LYS A 46 -7.77 -8.40 6.90
N TRP A 47 -6.97 -7.56 6.25
CA TRP A 47 -6.82 -6.14 6.53
C TRP A 47 -6.14 -5.83 7.86
N LYS A 48 -5.48 -6.82 8.43
CA LYS A 48 -4.65 -6.57 9.59
C LYS A 48 -3.36 -5.87 9.16
N PRO A 49 -2.71 -5.15 10.06
CA PRO A 49 -1.43 -4.55 9.71
C PRO A 49 -0.43 -5.61 9.24
N ILE A 50 0.37 -5.23 8.26
CA ILE A 50 1.34 -6.15 7.68
C ILE A 50 2.74 -5.65 7.92
N SER A 51 3.68 -6.56 8.14
CA SER A 51 5.09 -6.22 8.32
C SER A 51 5.77 -6.26 6.96
N ALA A 52 6.45 -5.20 6.60
CA ALA A 52 7.16 -5.16 5.32
C ALA A 52 8.33 -4.20 5.42
N SER A 53 9.53 -4.73 5.21
CA SER A 53 10.72 -3.90 5.15
C SER A 53 10.82 -3.24 3.77
N LEU A 54 11.68 -2.24 3.67
CA LEU A 54 11.93 -1.62 2.37
C LEU A 54 12.43 -2.66 1.36
N ARG A 55 13.27 -3.58 1.81
CA ARG A 55 13.81 -4.59 0.93
C ARG A 55 12.72 -5.50 0.38
N VAL A 56 11.78 -5.92 1.24
CA VAL A 56 10.69 -6.78 0.80
C VAL A 56 9.82 -6.07 -0.22
N ILE A 57 9.50 -4.80 0.03
CA ILE A 57 8.68 -4.03 -0.91
C ILE A 57 9.46 -3.81 -2.21
N ALA A 58 10.76 -3.54 -2.12
CA ALA A 58 11.59 -3.33 -3.30
C ALA A 58 11.60 -4.59 -4.18
N GLU A 59 11.77 -5.75 -3.55
CA GLU A 59 11.79 -7.00 -4.30
C GLU A 59 10.44 -7.29 -4.95
N ALA A 60 9.36 -6.94 -4.28
CA ALA A 60 8.03 -7.22 -4.80
C ALA A 60 7.62 -6.27 -5.92
N THR A 61 8.08 -5.02 -5.87
CA THR A 61 7.61 -4.00 -6.82
C THR A 61 8.61 -3.70 -7.91
N GLY A 62 9.88 -4.04 -7.70
CA GLY A 62 10.93 -3.66 -8.64
C GLY A 62 11.42 -2.23 -8.48
N LEU A 63 10.97 -1.53 -7.43
CA LEU A 63 11.37 -0.16 -7.19
C LEU A 63 12.59 -0.10 -6.28
N SER A 64 13.35 0.99 -6.35
CA SER A 64 14.49 1.17 -5.46
C SER A 64 14.00 1.51 -4.05
N LYS A 65 14.85 1.28 -3.06
CA LYS A 65 14.49 1.56 -1.67
C LYS A 65 14.19 3.04 -1.45
N SER A 66 14.98 3.92 -2.07
CA SER A 66 14.74 5.36 -1.90
C SER A 66 13.42 5.78 -2.51
N THR A 67 13.05 5.20 -3.65
CA THR A 67 11.77 5.48 -4.27
C THR A 67 10.62 5.01 -3.35
N ILE A 68 10.80 3.83 -2.72
CA ILE A 68 9.79 3.32 -1.82
C ILE A 68 9.67 4.20 -0.58
N GLN A 69 10.78 4.71 -0.04
CA GLN A 69 10.71 5.61 1.10
C GLN A 69 9.87 6.84 0.77
N THR A 70 10.10 7.45 -0.39
CA THR A 70 9.32 8.59 -0.83
C THR A 70 7.86 8.21 -1.04
N ALA A 71 7.63 7.04 -1.63
CA ALA A 71 6.27 6.55 -1.86
C ALA A 71 5.51 6.36 -0.53
N LEU A 72 6.17 5.76 0.45
CA LEU A 72 5.54 5.55 1.76
C LEU A 72 5.22 6.86 2.44
N GLU A 73 6.10 7.87 2.31
CA GLU A 73 5.83 9.19 2.87
C GLU A 73 4.59 9.81 2.22
N THR A 74 4.49 9.68 0.90
CA THR A 74 3.33 10.18 0.18
C THR A 74 2.05 9.50 0.66
N LEU A 75 2.10 8.17 0.80
CA LEU A 75 0.93 7.43 1.23
C LEU A 75 0.51 7.78 2.65
N ARG A 76 1.47 8.01 3.54
CA ARG A 76 1.16 8.43 4.91
C ARG A 76 0.54 9.82 4.92
N ARG A 77 1.10 10.74 4.12
CA ARG A 77 0.58 12.10 4.05
C ARG A 77 -0.83 12.12 3.49
N ARG A 78 -1.12 11.24 2.55
CA ARG A 78 -2.46 11.11 1.98
C ARG A 78 -3.38 10.25 2.86
N GLU A 79 -2.87 9.78 3.99
CA GLU A 79 -3.65 8.97 4.93
C GLU A 79 -4.17 7.68 4.31
N LEU A 80 -3.41 7.12 3.39
CA LEU A 80 -3.76 5.85 2.78
C LEU A 80 -3.11 4.68 3.50
N ILE A 81 -2.08 4.94 4.30
CA ILE A 81 -1.51 3.95 5.20
C ILE A 81 -1.17 4.61 6.53
N VAL A 82 -1.13 3.80 7.57
CA VAL A 82 -0.61 4.19 8.87
C VAL A 82 0.54 3.23 9.17
N SER A 83 1.70 3.79 9.50
CA SER A 83 2.89 2.97 9.74
C SER A 83 3.30 3.04 11.20
N ALA A 84 3.77 1.94 11.74
CA ALA A 84 4.23 1.86 13.12
C ALA A 84 5.40 0.91 13.21
N SER A 85 6.24 1.14 14.21
CA SER A 85 7.39 0.29 14.45
C SER A 85 7.63 0.27 15.95
N ASP A 86 7.96 -0.90 16.50
CA ASP A 86 8.18 -1.00 17.94
C ASP A 86 9.44 -0.25 18.37
N HIS A 87 10.42 -0.19 17.51
CA HIS A 87 11.60 0.62 17.75
C HIS A 87 12.31 0.80 16.40
N ILE A 88 13.35 1.63 16.42
CA ILE A 88 13.98 2.09 15.20
C ILE A 88 14.46 0.96 14.29
N THR A 89 14.97 -0.13 14.85
CA THR A 89 15.49 -1.20 14.03
C THR A 89 14.46 -2.27 13.71
N ALA A 90 13.24 -2.15 14.22
CA ALA A 90 12.22 -3.16 13.97
C ALA A 90 11.66 -2.99 12.56
N VAL A 91 11.20 -4.10 11.99
CA VAL A 91 10.50 -4.05 10.71
C VAL A 91 9.19 -3.31 10.92
N PRO A 92 8.92 -2.28 10.12
CA PRO A 92 7.69 -1.52 10.32
C PRO A 92 6.46 -2.32 9.92
N ARG A 93 5.36 -2.00 10.57
CA ARG A 93 4.05 -2.53 10.22
C ARG A 93 3.27 -1.42 9.55
N HIS A 94 2.54 -1.77 8.51
CA HIS A 94 1.74 -0.82 7.76
C HIS A 94 0.29 -1.28 7.78
N HIS A 95 -0.59 -0.39 8.15
CA HIS A 95 -2.02 -0.64 8.10
C HIS A 95 -2.57 0.10 6.88
N VAL A 96 -3.19 -0.62 5.97
CA VAL A 96 -3.75 -0.05 4.76
C VAL A 96 -5.13 0.52 5.09
N VAL A 97 -5.31 1.80 4.77
CA VAL A 97 -6.55 2.50 5.06
C VAL A 97 -7.40 2.54 3.81
N ARG A 98 -8.66 2.18 3.96
CA ARG A 98 -9.65 2.25 2.87
C ARG A 98 -10.73 3.19 3.32
N HIS A 99 -10.40 4.50 3.37
CA HIS A 99 -11.29 5.50 3.96
C HIS A 99 -12.65 5.56 3.25
N TRP A 100 -12.72 5.17 1.98
CA TRP A 100 -13.98 5.18 1.26
C TRP A 100 -14.96 4.14 1.81
N ARG A 101 -14.48 3.13 2.51
CA ARG A 101 -15.36 2.14 3.14
C ARG A 101 -15.84 2.60 4.49
N GLU A 102 -15.10 3.48 5.12
CA GLU A 102 -15.44 3.91 6.46
C GLU A 102 -16.60 4.90 6.47
N GLN A 103 -16.93 5.44 5.31
CA GLN A 103 -17.98 6.40 5.24
C GLN A 103 -19.34 5.79 5.17
N LYS A 104 -19.45 4.50 5.20
CA LYS A 104 -20.70 3.94 5.07
C LYS A 104 -21.33 4.02 6.33
N ALA A 105 -21.56 4.29 6.82
CA ALA A 105 -22.18 4.29 7.84
C ALA A 105 -23.16 4.50 8.32
N LYS A 106 -23.47 4.47 8.46
CA LYS A 106 -24.27 4.78 8.95
C LYS A 106 -25.05 4.73 8.88
#